data_c0c7afc0789e62aa8e8deb4b2e62210a
#
_entry.id   c0c7afc0789e62aa8e8deb4b2e62210a
#
_cell.length_a   1.000
_cell.length_b   1.000
_cell.length_c   1.000
_cell.angle_alpha   90.00
_cell.angle_beta   90.00
_cell.angle_gamma   90.00
#
_symmetry.space_group_name_H-M   'P 1'
#
loop_
_entity.id
_entity.type
_entity.pdbx_description
1 polymer ?
#
loop_
_entity_poly.entity_id
_entity_poly.type
_entity_poly.pdbx_seq_one_letter_code
_entity_poly.pdbx_strand_id
1 'polypeptide(L)'
;MLKSIEKLLNCWDDLKVGNHSSKRIHSVFYYMYFGTIICEADYEREEFKLPYNGAYSHSASTRRAVNDYKRYFLGKGFTLTEEAAV
;
A
#
# COMPACT_ATOMS: atom_id res chain seq x y z
N MET A 1 1.59 0.67 -13.20
CA MET A 1 1.07 0.10 -11.93
C MET A 1 0.67 -1.35 -12.15
N LEU A 2 0.93 -2.19 -11.16
CA LEU A 2 0.50 -3.59 -11.20
C LEU A 2 -1.04 -3.66 -11.19
N LYS A 3 -1.60 -4.54 -12.04
CA LYS A 3 -3.06 -4.67 -12.13
C LYS A 3 -3.69 -5.14 -10.83
N SER A 4 -3.01 -5.98 -10.06
CA SER A 4 -3.50 -6.44 -8.76
C SER A 4 -3.67 -5.28 -7.79
N ILE A 5 -2.69 -4.37 -7.74
CA ILE A 5 -2.75 -3.18 -6.89
C ILE A 5 -3.84 -2.24 -7.37
N GLU A 6 -3.96 -2.05 -8.68
CA GLU A 6 -5.00 -1.20 -9.24
C GLU A 6 -6.41 -1.69 -8.84
N LYS A 7 -6.63 -3.01 -8.85
CA LYS A 7 -7.90 -3.58 -8.42
C LYS A 7 -8.17 -3.31 -6.94
N LEU A 8 -7.15 -3.44 -6.09
CA LEU A 8 -7.30 -3.16 -4.66
C LEU A 8 -7.63 -1.69 -4.42
N LEU A 9 -6.96 -0.78 -5.13
CA LEU A 9 -7.16 0.65 -4.97
C LEU A 9 -8.55 1.11 -5.45
N ASN A 10 -9.15 0.37 -6.37
CA ASN A 10 -10.49 0.68 -6.88
C ASN A 10 -11.60 0.00 -6.08
N CYS A 11 -11.27 -0.78 -5.06
CA CYS A 11 -12.24 -1.46 -4.22
C CYS A 11 -12.30 -0.79 -2.84
N TRP A 12 -13.50 -0.43 -2.40
CA TRP A 12 -13.70 0.22 -1.11
C TRP A 12 -13.94 -0.77 0.04
N ASP A 13 -13.61 -2.04 -0.16
CA ASP A 13 -13.75 -3.10 0.82
C ASP A 13 -12.53 -4.01 0.82
N ASP A 14 -12.53 -4.98 1.72
CA ASP A 14 -11.50 -6.00 1.76
C ASP A 14 -11.48 -6.76 0.44
N LEU A 15 -10.29 -6.97 -0.11
CA LEU A 15 -10.14 -7.68 -1.36
C LEU A 15 -8.80 -8.40 -1.37
N LYS A 16 -8.76 -9.56 -2.03
CA LYS A 16 -7.53 -10.31 -2.26
C LYS A 16 -7.38 -10.60 -3.74
N VAL A 17 -6.25 -10.22 -4.31
CA VAL A 17 -5.91 -10.47 -5.71
C VAL A 17 -4.50 -11.06 -5.75
N GLY A 18 -4.41 -12.37 -5.97
CA GLY A 18 -3.13 -13.07 -5.93
C GLY A 18 -2.50 -12.98 -4.55
N ASN A 19 -1.28 -12.49 -4.48
CA ASN A 19 -0.54 -12.33 -3.23
C ASN A 19 -0.73 -10.93 -2.60
N HIS A 20 -1.53 -10.09 -3.24
CA HIS A 20 -1.87 -8.77 -2.75
C HIS A 20 -3.23 -8.79 -2.12
N SER A 21 -3.38 -8.07 -1.01
CA SER A 21 -4.68 -7.97 -0.33
C SER A 21 -4.83 -6.62 0.32
N SER A 22 -6.08 -6.26 0.60
CA SER A 22 -6.40 -5.05 1.34
C SER A 22 -7.39 -5.38 2.44
N LYS A 23 -7.32 -4.64 3.54
CA LYS A 23 -8.26 -4.70 4.62
C LYS A 23 -8.63 -3.29 5.02
N ARG A 24 -9.92 -3.01 5.10
CA ARG A 24 -10.41 -1.70 5.52
C ARG A 24 -10.90 -1.75 6.96
N ILE A 25 -10.46 -0.80 7.76
CA ILE A 25 -10.98 -0.57 9.10
C ILE A 25 -11.35 0.92 9.15
N HIS A 26 -12.66 1.21 9.14
CA HIS A 26 -13.17 2.58 9.02
C HIS A 26 -12.65 3.23 7.74
N SER A 27 -11.93 4.32 7.83
CA SER A 27 -11.37 5.04 6.69
C SER A 27 -9.93 4.67 6.39
N VAL A 28 -9.37 3.70 7.11
CA VAL A 28 -7.99 3.29 6.95
C VAL A 28 -7.90 1.98 6.19
N PHE A 29 -7.10 1.98 5.12
CA PHE A 29 -6.81 0.78 4.34
C PHE A 29 -5.42 0.28 4.65
N TYR A 30 -5.33 -1.03 4.90
CA TYR A 30 -4.07 -1.73 5.10
C TYR A 30 -3.83 -2.59 3.86
N TYR A 31 -2.78 -2.29 3.12
CA TYR A 31 -2.42 -3.03 1.91
C TYR A 31 -1.29 -3.98 2.23
N MET A 32 -1.49 -5.25 1.89
CA MET A 32 -0.57 -6.32 2.25
C MET A 32 -0.04 -7.02 1.01
N TYR A 33 1.17 -7.54 1.12
CA TYR A 33 1.78 -8.42 0.14
C TYR A 33 2.33 -9.62 0.89
N PHE A 34 1.84 -10.82 0.54
CA PHE A 34 2.11 -12.05 1.29
C PHE A 34 1.83 -11.91 2.78
N GLY A 35 0.77 -11.19 3.12
CA GLY A 35 0.38 -10.99 4.52
C GLY A 35 1.16 -9.93 5.29
N THR A 36 2.17 -9.32 4.68
CA THR A 36 2.93 -8.24 5.30
C THR A 36 2.35 -6.90 4.89
N ILE A 37 2.06 -6.03 5.86
CA ILE A 37 1.54 -4.69 5.57
C ILE A 37 2.66 -3.86 4.94
N ILE A 38 2.43 -3.37 3.73
CA ILE A 38 3.41 -2.56 3.00
C ILE A 38 2.93 -1.14 2.76
N CYS A 39 1.64 -0.86 3.01
CA CYS A 39 1.09 0.49 2.91
C CYS A 39 -0.12 0.62 3.81
N GLU A 40 -0.25 1.75 4.50
CA GLU A 40 -1.44 2.10 5.27
C GLU A 40 -1.89 3.47 4.80
N ALA A 41 -3.14 3.58 4.39
CA ALA A 41 -3.68 4.84 3.88
C ALA A 41 -4.91 5.25 4.68
N ASP A 42 -4.87 6.45 5.26
CA ASP A 42 -5.99 7.06 5.99
C ASP A 42 -6.70 8.03 5.05
N TYR A 43 -7.86 7.64 4.56
CA TYR A 43 -8.60 8.44 3.59
C TYR A 43 -9.30 9.66 4.21
N GLU A 44 -9.54 9.62 5.52
CA GLU A 44 -10.12 10.76 6.21
C GLU A 44 -9.10 11.89 6.39
N ARG A 45 -7.88 11.53 6.78
CA ARG A 45 -6.79 12.49 6.98
C ARG A 45 -6.01 12.79 5.71
N GLU A 46 -6.21 12.00 4.68
CA GLU A 46 -5.44 12.05 3.43
C GLU A 46 -3.94 11.91 3.70
N GLU A 47 -3.62 10.92 4.54
CA GLU A 47 -2.25 10.58 4.91
C GLU A 47 -1.99 9.11 4.62
N PHE A 48 -0.73 8.77 4.38
CA PHE A 48 -0.37 7.36 4.21
C PHE A 48 1.02 7.08 4.76
N LYS A 49 1.26 5.80 5.02
CA LYS A 49 2.52 5.30 5.56
C LYS A 49 3.01 4.14 4.74
N LEU A 50 4.32 4.00 4.66
CA LEU A 50 4.98 2.85 4.03
C LEU A 50 5.81 2.16 5.12
N PRO A 51 5.17 1.33 5.96
CA PRO A 51 5.83 0.79 7.16
C PRO A 51 6.82 -0.34 6.87
N TYR A 52 6.80 -0.87 5.66
CA TYR A 52 7.64 -1.99 5.31
C TYR A 52 8.98 -1.53 4.76
N ASN A 53 10.07 -1.95 5.41
CA ASN A 53 11.40 -1.67 4.93
C ASN A 53 11.77 -2.66 3.83
N GLY A 54 11.87 -2.16 2.59
CA GLY A 54 12.24 -2.98 1.44
C GLY A 54 13.61 -3.64 1.55
N ALA A 55 14.45 -3.23 2.49
CA ALA A 55 15.75 -3.88 2.70
C ALA A 55 15.61 -5.32 3.21
N TYR A 56 14.51 -5.64 3.87
CA TYR A 56 14.24 -7.00 4.33
C TYR A 56 13.64 -7.87 3.22
N SER A 57 13.15 -7.25 2.18
CA SER A 57 12.65 -7.97 1.04
C SER A 57 13.72 -7.91 -0.05
N HIS A 58 14.31 -9.01 -0.34
CA HIS A 58 15.23 -9.10 -1.47
C HIS A 58 14.48 -9.22 -2.79
N SER A 59 13.16 -9.04 -2.76
CA SER A 59 12.30 -9.18 -3.90
C SER A 59 12.09 -7.85 -4.60
N ALA A 60 12.41 -7.80 -5.89
CA ALA A 60 12.12 -6.65 -6.73
C ALA A 60 10.61 -6.39 -6.81
N SER A 61 9.79 -7.43 -6.70
CA SER A 61 8.34 -7.28 -6.75
C SER A 61 7.77 -6.56 -5.54
N THR A 62 8.34 -6.77 -4.35
CA THR A 62 7.91 -6.03 -3.15
C THR A 62 8.24 -4.55 -3.28
N ARG A 63 9.45 -4.23 -3.72
CA ARG A 63 9.84 -2.82 -3.94
C ARG A 63 8.96 -2.15 -4.98
N ARG A 64 8.63 -2.88 -6.04
CA ARG A 64 7.74 -2.38 -7.07
C ARG A 64 6.36 -2.08 -6.51
N ALA A 65 5.81 -2.98 -5.68
CA ALA A 65 4.52 -2.78 -5.06
C ALA A 65 4.52 -1.55 -4.13
N VAL A 66 5.53 -1.42 -3.28
CA VAL A 66 5.67 -0.25 -2.39
C VAL A 66 5.73 1.03 -3.20
N ASN A 67 6.52 1.04 -4.28
CA ASN A 67 6.64 2.21 -5.14
C ASN A 67 5.33 2.55 -5.85
N ASP A 68 4.55 1.55 -6.24
CA ASP A 68 3.25 1.77 -6.87
C ASP A 68 2.30 2.48 -5.90
N TYR A 69 2.23 2.02 -4.64
CA TYR A 69 1.40 2.68 -3.63
C TYR A 69 1.89 4.11 -3.34
N LYS A 70 3.18 4.29 -3.20
CA LYS A 70 3.77 5.60 -2.95
C LYS A 70 3.39 6.59 -4.04
N ARG A 71 3.59 6.19 -5.29
CA ARG A 71 3.28 7.03 -6.45
C ARG A 71 1.81 7.35 -6.53
N TYR A 72 0.96 6.36 -6.28
CA TYR A 72 -0.49 6.54 -6.34
C TYR A 72 -0.98 7.56 -5.31
N PHE A 73 -0.60 7.38 -4.05
CA PHE A 73 -1.10 8.25 -2.98
C PHE A 73 -0.50 9.65 -3.04
N LEU A 74 0.76 9.78 -3.41
CA LEU A 74 1.35 11.10 -3.67
C LEU A 74 0.62 11.81 -4.83
N GLY A 75 0.28 11.05 -5.86
CA GLY A 75 -0.48 11.59 -7.00
C GLY A 75 -1.88 12.05 -6.63
N LYS A 76 -2.48 11.46 -5.58
CA LYS A 76 -3.79 11.88 -5.07
C LYS A 76 -3.68 13.07 -4.11
N GLY A 77 -2.49 13.51 -3.77
CA GLY A 77 -2.30 14.60 -2.84
C GLY A 77 -2.23 14.17 -1.38
N PHE A 78 -2.13 12.86 -1.11
CA PHE A 78 -1.95 12.38 0.27
C PHE A 78 -0.55 12.71 0.76
N THR A 79 -0.43 12.93 2.07
CA THR A 79 0.85 13.21 2.71
C THR A 79 1.48 11.91 3.20
N LEU A 80 2.72 11.68 2.82
CA LEU A 80 3.50 10.55 3.34
C LEU A 80 4.04 10.93 4.71
N THR A 81 3.54 10.25 5.76
CA THR A 81 3.88 10.57 7.15
C THR A 81 4.97 9.68 7.72
N GLU A 82 5.16 8.49 7.16
CA GLU A 82 6.18 7.56 7.63
C GLU A 82 6.62 6.68 6.46
N GLU A 83 7.93 6.59 6.27
CA GLU A 83 8.52 5.70 5.28
C GLU A 83 9.65 4.95 5.93
N ALA A 84 9.57 3.62 5.94
CA ALA A 84 10.61 2.81 6.52
C ALA A 84 11.93 3.01 5.78
N ALA A 85 13.00 3.21 6.53
CA ALA A 85 14.34 3.39 5.95
C ALA A 85 14.81 2.09 5.30
N VAL A 86 15.48 2.23 4.16
CA VAL A 86 16.05 1.10 3.42
C VAL A 86 17.54 1.02 3.68
#